data_44968aa4de4aae2961eb9688191d6b91
#
_entry.id   44968aa4de4aae2961eb9688191d6b91
#
_cell.length_a   1.000
_cell.length_b   1.000
_cell.length_c   1.000
_cell.angle_alpha   90.00
_cell.angle_beta   90.00
_cell.angle_gamma   90.00
#
_symmetry.space_group_name_H-M   'P 1'
#
loop_
_entity.id
_entity.type
_entity.pdbx_description
1 polymer ?
#
loop_
_entity_poly.entity_id
_entity_poly.type
_entity_poly.pdbx_seq_one_letter_code
_entity_poly.pdbx_strand_id
1 'polypeptide(L)'
;MTGDRDTPKTQSDNSVSRRVFPDSSRERVRFDGGSDPGRDRHRILRELRGELARHPAVRSIEGEPPDEYRELRATLDPSWFDRPAETASLRVTWIPNPSPGPEATDRTNDAWMRTPIQAYYTLHYSESDGFDCGFHCVPNPHVDGLLHYQERDGTNDAYTYEPVSFGACSVTGLLWEMMDALANRLDDSE
;
A
#
# COMPACT_ATOMS: atom_id res chain seq x y z
N MET A 1 -10.21 49.78 -65.06
CA MET A 1 -8.87 49.74 -64.51
C MET A 1 -9.02 49.22 -63.08
N THR A 2 -9.27 47.98 -62.84
CA THR A 2 -8.41 46.79 -62.87
C THR A 2 -7.20 46.93 -61.93
N GLY A 3 -7.29 46.29 -60.85
CA GLY A 3 -6.24 46.09 -59.86
C GLY A 3 -6.52 44.86 -58.98
N ASP A 4 -6.29 43.72 -59.60
CA ASP A 4 -6.19 42.44 -58.96
C ASP A 4 -5.03 42.45 -57.99
N ARG A 5 -5.24 42.04 -56.75
CA ARG A 5 -4.18 41.70 -55.80
C ARG A 5 -4.43 40.30 -55.24
N ASP A 6 -3.76 39.36 -55.84
CA ASP A 6 -3.52 38.02 -55.31
C ASP A 6 -2.86 38.07 -53.91
N THR A 7 -3.46 37.41 -52.95
CA THR A 7 -2.87 37.16 -51.66
C THR A 7 -2.53 35.69 -51.55
N PRO A 8 -1.30 35.28 -51.26
CA PRO A 8 -0.96 33.88 -51.13
C PRO A 8 -1.46 33.33 -49.79
N LYS A 9 -2.17 32.20 -49.87
CA LYS A 9 -2.57 31.36 -48.76
C LYS A 9 -1.34 30.75 -48.12
N THR A 10 -1.02 31.17 -46.89
CA THR A 10 -0.04 30.51 -46.05
C THR A 10 -0.69 29.29 -45.42
N GLN A 11 -0.30 28.11 -45.87
CA GLN A 11 -0.64 26.84 -45.29
C GLN A 11 0.20 26.63 -44.03
N SER A 12 -0.40 26.77 -42.85
CA SER A 12 0.24 26.39 -41.58
C SER A 12 0.16 24.89 -41.40
N ASP A 13 1.27 24.25 -41.67
CA ASP A 13 1.49 22.85 -41.40
C ASP A 13 1.70 22.68 -39.89
N ASN A 14 0.60 22.37 -39.18
CA ASN A 14 0.60 22.14 -37.76
C ASN A 14 0.84 20.63 -37.51
N SER A 15 2.05 20.16 -37.78
CA SER A 15 2.49 18.82 -37.42
C SER A 15 2.68 18.75 -35.91
N VAL A 16 1.57 18.44 -35.20
CA VAL A 16 1.60 18.06 -33.78
C VAL A 16 2.36 16.75 -33.69
N SER A 17 3.63 16.85 -33.35
CA SER A 17 4.49 15.74 -33.00
C SER A 17 3.88 15.04 -31.76
N ARG A 18 3.09 13.99 -31.97
CA ARG A 18 2.66 13.07 -30.90
C ARG A 18 3.92 12.45 -30.30
N ARG A 19 4.33 12.97 -29.16
CA ARG A 19 5.28 12.26 -28.31
C ARG A 19 4.61 10.96 -27.90
N VAL A 20 5.04 9.88 -28.53
CA VAL A 20 4.77 8.52 -28.08
C VAL A 20 5.52 8.39 -26.77
N PHE A 21 4.80 8.46 -25.66
CA PHE A 21 5.34 8.04 -24.36
C PHE A 21 5.58 6.54 -24.48
N PRO A 22 6.77 6.05 -24.11
CA PRO A 22 6.97 4.61 -24.05
C PRO A 22 5.95 4.05 -23.08
N ASP A 23 5.20 3.08 -23.55
CA ASP A 23 4.34 2.23 -22.73
C ASP A 23 5.21 1.62 -21.63
N SER A 24 5.15 2.25 -20.46
CA SER A 24 5.76 1.71 -19.26
C SER A 24 4.93 0.49 -18.90
N SER A 25 5.23 -0.63 -19.52
CA SER A 25 4.83 -1.94 -19.08
C SER A 25 5.21 -2.04 -17.61
N ARG A 26 4.25 -1.75 -16.72
CA ARG A 26 4.42 -1.80 -15.27
C ARG A 26 4.86 -3.22 -14.94
N GLU A 27 6.15 -3.38 -14.74
CA GLU A 27 6.76 -4.64 -14.38
C GLU A 27 6.16 -5.07 -13.05
N ARG A 28 5.29 -6.07 -13.10
CA ARG A 28 4.62 -6.59 -11.91
C ARG A 28 5.65 -7.35 -11.11
N VAL A 29 5.82 -7.02 -9.85
CA VAL A 29 6.61 -7.83 -8.91
C VAL A 29 5.87 -9.16 -8.75
N ARG A 30 6.39 -10.20 -9.43
CA ARG A 30 5.98 -11.59 -9.25
C ARG A 30 7.07 -12.30 -8.49
N PHE A 31 6.68 -13.03 -7.47
CA PHE A 31 7.56 -13.96 -6.79
C PHE A 31 7.55 -15.25 -7.60
N ASP A 32 8.64 -15.52 -8.34
CA ASP A 32 8.72 -16.66 -9.24
C ASP A 32 8.46 -17.99 -8.53
N GLY A 33 7.61 -18.82 -9.15
CA GLY A 33 7.01 -20.04 -8.61
C GLY A 33 7.96 -21.24 -8.46
N GLY A 34 8.99 -21.07 -7.65
CA GLY A 34 9.91 -22.13 -7.24
C GLY A 34 10.46 -21.92 -5.82
N SER A 35 10.10 -20.78 -5.19
CA SER A 35 10.57 -20.43 -3.84
C SER A 35 9.60 -20.99 -2.80
N ASP A 36 10.13 -21.38 -1.66
CA ASP A 36 9.36 -21.70 -0.46
C ASP A 36 8.65 -20.42 0.04
N PRO A 37 7.31 -20.38 0.07
CA PRO A 37 6.57 -19.17 0.47
C PRO A 37 6.93 -18.69 1.88
N GLY A 38 7.36 -19.60 2.77
CA GLY A 38 7.83 -19.26 4.11
C GLY A 38 9.14 -18.49 4.07
N ARG A 39 10.08 -18.93 3.24
CA ARG A 39 11.38 -18.25 3.06
C ARG A 39 11.20 -16.86 2.42
N ASP A 40 10.33 -16.74 1.44
CA ASP A 40 10.08 -15.46 0.77
C ASP A 40 9.44 -14.47 1.76
N ARG A 41 8.45 -14.91 2.53
CA ARG A 41 7.85 -14.11 3.59
C ARG A 41 8.89 -13.65 4.60
N HIS A 42 9.70 -14.56 5.14
CA HIS A 42 10.75 -14.22 6.11
C HIS A 42 11.74 -13.20 5.55
N ARG A 43 12.19 -13.39 4.30
CA ARG A 43 13.11 -12.48 3.62
C ARG A 43 12.52 -11.08 3.49
N ILE A 44 11.27 -10.98 3.05
CA ILE A 44 10.57 -9.69 2.89
C ILE A 44 10.37 -9.02 4.25
N LEU A 45 9.85 -9.73 5.23
CA LEU A 45 9.66 -9.15 6.57
C LEU A 45 10.98 -8.71 7.20
N ARG A 46 12.08 -9.41 6.93
CA ARG A 46 13.41 -9.02 7.40
C ARG A 46 13.89 -7.71 6.75
N GLU A 47 13.62 -7.53 5.45
CA GLU A 47 13.86 -6.28 4.74
C GLU A 47 13.02 -5.14 5.32
N LEU A 48 11.71 -5.34 5.45
CA LEU A 48 10.78 -4.36 6.04
C LEU A 48 11.15 -3.99 7.48
N ARG A 49 11.61 -4.98 8.28
CA ARG A 49 12.13 -4.72 9.63
C ARG A 49 13.31 -3.75 9.60
N GLY A 50 14.25 -3.95 8.65
CA GLY A 50 15.41 -3.06 8.49
C GLY A 50 15.03 -1.64 8.11
N GLU A 51 13.99 -1.47 7.30
CA GLU A 51 13.45 -0.16 6.94
C GLU A 51 12.72 0.51 8.11
N LEU A 52 11.77 -0.19 8.74
CA LEU A 52 11.01 0.33 9.87
C LEU A 52 11.89 0.70 11.06
N ALA A 53 12.98 -0.04 11.31
CA ALA A 53 13.92 0.28 12.38
C ALA A 53 14.62 1.64 12.21
N ARG A 54 14.54 2.26 11.04
CA ARG A 54 15.08 3.62 10.76
C ARG A 54 14.04 4.71 10.93
N HIS A 55 12.76 4.34 11.06
CA HIS A 55 11.70 5.32 11.23
C HIS A 55 11.74 5.93 12.63
N PRO A 56 11.73 7.27 12.80
CA PRO A 56 11.93 7.91 14.08
C PRO A 56 10.85 7.60 15.12
N ALA A 57 9.63 7.28 14.69
CA ALA A 57 8.57 6.83 15.59
C ALA A 57 8.80 5.43 16.17
N VAL A 58 9.69 4.60 15.59
CA VAL A 58 9.90 3.22 16.01
C VAL A 58 10.88 3.16 17.17
N ARG A 59 10.41 2.77 18.35
CA ARG A 59 11.23 2.55 19.54
C ARG A 59 11.91 1.18 19.57
N SER A 60 11.18 0.16 19.13
CA SER A 60 11.70 -1.20 18.97
C SER A 60 10.92 -1.95 17.90
N ILE A 61 11.54 -2.96 17.29
CA ILE A 61 10.87 -3.81 16.30
C ILE A 61 11.44 -5.22 16.34
N GLU A 62 10.56 -6.21 16.38
CA GLU A 62 10.88 -7.62 16.42
C GLU A 62 10.13 -8.37 15.31
N GLY A 63 10.73 -9.47 14.85
CA GLY A 63 10.07 -10.41 13.96
C GLY A 63 9.63 -11.64 14.73
N GLU A 64 8.42 -12.11 14.51
CA GLU A 64 7.84 -13.25 15.20
C GLU A 64 7.44 -14.38 14.23
N PRO A 65 7.82 -15.66 14.52
CA PRO A 65 8.84 -16.06 15.49
C PRO A 65 10.25 -15.63 15.07
N PRO A 66 11.23 -15.57 15.99
CA PRO A 66 12.56 -15.00 15.70
C PRO A 66 13.33 -15.70 14.57
N ASP A 67 13.15 -17.02 14.42
CA ASP A 67 13.87 -17.82 13.41
C ASP A 67 13.21 -17.79 12.03
N GLU A 68 11.89 -17.55 11.97
CA GLU A 68 11.12 -17.54 10.74
C GLU A 68 9.97 -16.51 10.84
N TYR A 69 10.24 -15.25 10.48
CA TYR A 69 9.26 -14.18 10.60
C TYR A 69 7.97 -14.49 9.84
N ARG A 70 6.87 -14.45 10.55
CA ARG A 70 5.50 -14.49 10.03
C ARG A 70 4.82 -13.14 10.13
N GLU A 71 5.27 -12.34 11.10
CA GLU A 71 4.87 -10.95 11.30
C GLU A 71 6.02 -10.13 11.89
N LEU A 72 5.88 -8.82 11.82
CA LEU A 72 6.69 -7.85 12.58
C LEU A 72 5.80 -7.19 13.63
N ARG A 73 6.38 -6.97 14.80
CA ARG A 73 5.78 -6.15 15.85
C ARG A 73 6.72 -5.03 16.23
N ALA A 74 6.25 -3.81 16.10
CA ALA A 74 7.00 -2.62 16.52
C ALA A 74 6.28 -1.92 17.67
N THR A 75 7.06 -1.42 18.62
CA THR A 75 6.59 -0.44 19.60
C THR A 75 6.88 0.93 19.03
N LEU A 76 5.87 1.78 18.99
CA LEU A 76 5.96 3.12 18.47
C LEU A 76 5.93 4.17 19.58
N ASP A 77 6.45 5.35 19.27
CA ASP A 77 6.23 6.56 20.04
C ASP A 77 4.96 7.25 19.53
N PRO A 78 3.82 7.21 20.24
CA PRO A 78 2.60 7.84 19.78
C PRO A 78 2.72 9.36 19.67
N SER A 79 3.59 10.00 20.46
CA SER A 79 3.82 11.44 20.37
C SER A 79 4.42 11.91 19.04
N TRP A 80 5.01 11.00 18.26
CA TRP A 80 5.44 11.30 16.90
C TRP A 80 4.26 11.61 15.95
N PHE A 81 3.09 11.08 16.26
CA PHE A 81 1.86 11.25 15.51
C PHE A 81 0.87 12.19 16.22
N ASP A 82 1.38 13.00 17.17
CA ASP A 82 0.56 13.89 18.02
C ASP A 82 -0.59 13.19 18.78
N ARG A 83 -0.44 11.86 19.01
CA ARG A 83 -1.45 11.05 19.69
C ARG A 83 -1.28 11.07 21.20
N PRO A 84 -2.40 11.17 21.97
CA PRO A 84 -2.36 11.25 23.43
C PRO A 84 -2.17 9.89 24.12
N ALA A 85 -2.16 8.79 23.37
CA ALA A 85 -2.01 7.44 23.92
C ALA A 85 -0.69 7.25 24.65
N GLU A 86 -0.67 6.42 25.69
CA GLU A 86 0.56 6.12 26.43
C GLU A 86 1.53 5.25 25.61
N THR A 87 0.99 4.29 24.89
CA THR A 87 1.76 3.39 24.03
C THR A 87 1.03 3.12 22.73
N ALA A 88 1.81 2.90 21.67
CA ALA A 88 1.29 2.45 20.39
C ALA A 88 2.12 1.29 19.85
N SER A 89 1.50 0.46 19.04
CA SER A 89 2.14 -0.65 18.36
C SER A 89 1.80 -0.68 16.88
N LEU A 90 2.72 -1.24 16.08
CA LEU A 90 2.51 -1.51 14.67
C LEU A 90 2.75 -2.98 14.40
N ARG A 91 1.80 -3.63 13.75
CA ARG A 91 1.91 -5.01 13.29
C ARG A 91 1.94 -5.05 11.77
N VAL A 92 2.92 -5.73 11.20
CA VAL A 92 3.05 -5.93 9.76
C VAL A 92 3.02 -7.41 9.44
N THR A 93 2.16 -7.81 8.52
CA THR A 93 2.12 -9.18 7.99
C THR A 93 2.34 -9.17 6.47
N TRP A 94 2.85 -10.29 5.96
CA TRP A 94 3.11 -10.44 4.54
C TRP A 94 2.94 -11.89 4.11
N ILE A 95 2.13 -12.14 3.09
CA ILE A 95 1.93 -13.45 2.50
C ILE A 95 2.18 -13.31 0.99
N PRO A 96 3.33 -13.73 0.47
CA PRO A 96 3.64 -13.66 -0.95
C PRO A 96 2.79 -14.67 -1.73
N ASN A 97 2.35 -14.30 -2.93
CA ASN A 97 1.62 -15.16 -3.87
C ASN A 97 0.53 -16.03 -3.20
N PRO A 98 -0.39 -15.45 -2.42
CA PRO A 98 -1.44 -16.24 -1.81
C PRO A 98 -2.27 -16.88 -2.93
N SER A 99 -2.55 -18.17 -2.80
CA SER A 99 -3.54 -18.80 -3.67
C SER A 99 -4.91 -18.21 -3.33
N PRO A 100 -5.66 -17.71 -4.32
CA PRO A 100 -7.04 -17.33 -4.07
C PRO A 100 -7.78 -18.58 -3.51
N GLY A 101 -8.41 -18.42 -2.36
CA GLY A 101 -9.17 -19.51 -1.75
C GLY A 101 -10.31 -19.96 -2.66
N PRO A 102 -10.89 -21.15 -2.41
CA PRO A 102 -12.00 -21.68 -3.22
C PRO A 102 -13.25 -20.78 -3.21
N GLU A 103 -13.32 -19.85 -2.25
CA GLU A 103 -14.39 -18.86 -2.09
C GLU A 103 -14.08 -17.54 -2.83
N ALA A 104 -12.95 -17.45 -3.55
CA ALA A 104 -12.60 -16.22 -4.27
C ALA A 104 -13.60 -15.99 -5.39
N THR A 105 -14.31 -14.87 -5.33
CA THR A 105 -15.22 -14.43 -6.38
C THR A 105 -14.44 -13.91 -7.60
N ASP A 106 -15.12 -13.84 -8.76
CA ASP A 106 -14.52 -13.23 -9.96
C ASP A 106 -14.00 -11.80 -9.66
N ARG A 107 -14.71 -11.03 -8.82
CA ARG A 107 -14.29 -9.68 -8.39
C ARG A 107 -12.97 -9.69 -7.62
N THR A 108 -12.78 -10.66 -6.73
CA THR A 108 -11.53 -10.83 -5.97
C THR A 108 -10.38 -11.14 -6.92
N ASN A 109 -10.59 -12.00 -7.90
CA ASN A 109 -9.59 -12.34 -8.92
C ASN A 109 -9.25 -11.12 -9.79
N ASP A 110 -10.23 -10.34 -10.21
CA ASP A 110 -10.01 -9.11 -10.98
C ASP A 110 -9.25 -8.06 -10.18
N ALA A 111 -9.59 -7.87 -8.90
CA ALA A 111 -8.89 -6.97 -8.00
C ALA A 111 -7.44 -7.43 -7.78
N TRP A 112 -7.23 -8.73 -7.58
CA TRP A 112 -5.90 -9.35 -7.47
C TRP A 112 -5.03 -9.09 -8.69
N MET A 113 -5.58 -9.25 -9.88
CA MET A 113 -4.87 -9.02 -11.14
C MET A 113 -4.49 -7.56 -11.37
N ARG A 114 -5.16 -6.62 -10.71
CA ARG A 114 -4.87 -5.17 -10.79
C ARG A 114 -3.89 -4.68 -9.73
N THR A 115 -3.63 -5.47 -8.69
CA THR A 115 -2.71 -5.10 -7.61
C THR A 115 -1.27 -5.11 -8.13
N PRO A 116 -0.52 -4.01 -7.99
CA PRO A 116 0.87 -3.92 -8.46
C PRO A 116 1.79 -4.95 -7.79
N ILE A 117 1.52 -5.24 -6.52
CA ILE A 117 2.25 -6.22 -5.71
C ILE A 117 1.30 -7.35 -5.35
N GLN A 118 1.57 -8.55 -5.88
CA GLN A 118 0.75 -9.73 -5.66
C GLN A 118 1.11 -10.40 -4.33
N ALA A 119 0.60 -9.83 -3.24
CA ALA A 119 0.73 -10.35 -1.88
C ALA A 119 -0.51 -9.99 -1.06
N TYR A 120 -0.85 -10.80 -0.05
CA TYR A 120 -1.69 -10.31 1.04
C TYR A 120 -0.80 -9.70 2.09
N TYR A 121 -1.15 -8.52 2.56
CA TYR A 121 -0.37 -7.80 3.56
C TYR A 121 -1.27 -6.94 4.43
N THR A 122 -0.78 -6.67 5.63
CA THR A 122 -1.40 -5.71 6.53
C THR A 122 -0.33 -4.83 7.16
N LEU A 123 -0.69 -3.58 7.40
CA LEU A 123 0.02 -2.66 8.27
C LEU A 123 -1.02 -2.12 9.24
N HIS A 124 -0.98 -2.55 10.48
CA HIS A 124 -2.00 -2.31 11.49
C HIS A 124 -1.41 -1.59 12.70
N TYR A 125 -1.96 -0.44 13.04
CA TYR A 125 -1.60 0.41 14.17
C TYR A 125 -2.62 0.23 15.28
N SER A 126 -2.17 0.21 16.53
CA SER A 126 -3.05 0.10 17.69
C SER A 126 -2.51 0.90 18.87
N GLU A 127 -3.40 1.54 19.61
CA GLU A 127 -3.09 2.33 20.80
C GLU A 127 -3.57 1.64 22.09
N SER A 128 -3.00 2.03 23.23
CA SER A 128 -3.34 1.48 24.54
C SER A 128 -4.74 1.84 25.04
N ASP A 129 -5.37 2.86 24.48
CA ASP A 129 -6.74 3.30 24.78
C ASP A 129 -7.81 2.58 23.95
N GLY A 130 -7.38 1.71 23.02
CA GLY A 130 -8.26 0.87 22.21
C GLY A 130 -8.52 1.38 20.80
N PHE A 131 -7.99 2.57 20.43
CA PHE A 131 -8.00 3.00 19.04
C PHE A 131 -7.12 2.06 18.20
N ASP A 132 -7.62 1.65 17.05
CA ASP A 132 -6.82 0.91 16.08
C ASP A 132 -7.23 1.20 14.64
N CYS A 133 -6.25 1.20 13.74
CA CYS A 133 -6.48 1.42 12.32
C CYS A 133 -5.40 0.74 11.47
N GLY A 134 -5.59 0.69 10.16
CA GLY A 134 -4.54 0.17 9.29
C GLY A 134 -4.96 -0.11 7.86
N PHE A 135 -3.97 -0.43 7.06
CA PHE A 135 -4.12 -0.78 5.64
C PHE A 135 -4.03 -2.28 5.47
N HIS A 136 -5.01 -2.86 4.80
CA HIS A 136 -5.14 -4.28 4.60
C HIS A 136 -5.34 -4.58 3.11
N CYS A 137 -4.51 -5.43 2.54
CA CYS A 137 -4.70 -6.00 1.22
C CYS A 137 -5.06 -7.48 1.38
N VAL A 138 -6.31 -7.72 1.70
CA VAL A 138 -6.91 -9.05 1.91
C VAL A 138 -8.37 -9.01 1.47
N PRO A 139 -8.98 -10.17 1.10
CA PRO A 139 -10.41 -10.23 0.86
C PRO A 139 -11.20 -9.74 2.08
N ASN A 140 -12.15 -8.82 1.86
CA ASN A 140 -13.02 -8.29 2.91
C ASN A 140 -14.43 -8.11 2.31
N PRO A 141 -15.49 -8.68 2.94
CA PRO A 141 -16.85 -8.57 2.43
C PRO A 141 -17.47 -7.18 2.52
N HIS A 142 -16.84 -6.27 3.28
CA HIS A 142 -17.35 -4.92 3.51
C HIS A 142 -16.81 -3.88 2.51
N VAL A 143 -15.87 -4.26 1.64
CA VAL A 143 -15.29 -3.36 0.64
C VAL A 143 -15.20 -4.02 -0.74
N ASP A 144 -15.31 -3.20 -1.77
CA ASP A 144 -15.01 -3.63 -3.14
C ASP A 144 -13.49 -3.57 -3.36
N GLY A 145 -12.90 -4.73 -3.72
CA GLY A 145 -11.45 -4.85 -3.94
C GLY A 145 -10.74 -5.56 -2.80
N LEU A 146 -9.42 -5.45 -2.77
CA LEU A 146 -8.57 -6.10 -1.77
C LEU A 146 -7.96 -5.11 -0.80
N LEU A 147 -7.53 -3.96 -1.33
CA LEU A 147 -6.82 -2.96 -0.54
C LEU A 147 -7.80 -1.95 0.04
N HIS A 148 -7.80 -1.88 1.37
CA HIS A 148 -8.67 -0.99 2.13
C HIS A 148 -7.96 -0.48 3.39
N TYR A 149 -8.40 0.66 3.84
CA TYR A 149 -8.18 1.18 5.19
C TYR A 149 -9.31 0.69 6.08
N GLN A 150 -8.98 0.33 7.30
CA GLN A 150 -9.96 0.08 8.35
C GLN A 150 -9.59 0.85 9.61
N GLU A 151 -10.58 1.27 10.36
CA GLU A 151 -10.43 2.02 11.59
C GLU A 151 -11.51 1.66 12.59
N ARG A 152 -11.12 1.62 13.86
CA ARG A 152 -12.02 1.47 14.99
C ARG A 152 -11.63 2.48 16.06
N ASP A 153 -12.59 3.31 16.44
CA ASP A 153 -12.50 4.14 17.64
C ASP A 153 -12.53 3.23 18.89
N GLY A 154 -11.66 3.51 19.85
CA GLY A 154 -11.56 2.74 21.10
C GLY A 154 -12.87 2.66 21.91
N THR A 155 -13.84 3.49 21.62
CA THR A 155 -15.17 3.51 22.23
C THR A 155 -16.22 2.65 21.52
N ASN A 156 -15.91 2.19 20.30
CA ASN A 156 -16.83 1.43 19.43
C ASN A 156 -16.21 0.10 19.02
N ASP A 157 -16.98 -0.98 19.06
CA ASP A 157 -16.53 -2.32 18.65
C ASP A 157 -16.56 -2.53 17.12
N ALA A 158 -17.20 -1.63 16.36
CA ALA A 158 -17.38 -1.75 14.94
C ALA A 158 -16.26 -1.03 14.16
N TYR A 159 -15.69 -1.72 13.16
CA TYR A 159 -14.78 -1.11 12.19
C TYR A 159 -15.54 -0.35 11.11
N THR A 160 -14.98 0.78 10.70
CA THR A 160 -15.27 1.42 9.43
C THR A 160 -14.27 0.96 8.37
N TYR A 161 -14.67 0.96 7.10
CA TYR A 161 -13.86 0.48 5.99
C TYR A 161 -13.91 1.46 4.83
N GLU A 162 -12.76 1.72 4.23
CA GLU A 162 -12.63 2.60 3.07
C GLU A 162 -11.70 1.97 2.02
N PRO A 163 -12.11 1.84 0.75
CA PRO A 163 -11.21 1.40 -0.30
C PRO A 163 -10.11 2.44 -0.53
N VAL A 164 -8.86 1.98 -0.64
CA VAL A 164 -7.71 2.83 -0.89
C VAL A 164 -6.86 2.27 -2.03
N SER A 165 -5.91 3.07 -2.52
CA SER A 165 -4.96 2.62 -3.54
C SER A 165 -3.59 3.24 -3.32
N PHE A 166 -2.54 2.45 -3.56
CA PHE A 166 -1.15 2.88 -3.54
C PHE A 166 -0.51 2.73 -4.91
N GLY A 167 0.45 3.59 -5.23
CA GLY A 167 1.14 3.61 -6.52
C GLY A 167 2.44 2.82 -6.56
N ALA A 168 2.97 2.45 -5.39
CA ALA A 168 4.27 1.78 -5.28
C ALA A 168 4.30 0.43 -5.99
N CYS A 169 5.42 0.18 -6.69
CA CYS A 169 5.69 -1.07 -7.38
C CYS A 169 6.78 -1.91 -6.68
N SER A 170 7.25 -1.50 -5.52
CA SER A 170 8.19 -2.24 -4.68
C SER A 170 7.66 -2.39 -3.25
N VAL A 171 8.11 -3.44 -2.56
CA VAL A 171 7.67 -3.73 -1.19
C VAL A 171 8.04 -2.60 -0.23
N THR A 172 9.27 -2.10 -0.34
CA THR A 172 9.75 -0.98 0.48
C THR A 172 9.02 0.33 0.16
N GLY A 173 8.80 0.61 -1.14
CA GLY A 173 8.01 1.78 -1.54
C GLY A 173 6.59 1.74 -1.00
N LEU A 174 5.95 0.57 -1.06
CA LEU A 174 4.60 0.36 -0.49
C LEU A 174 4.59 0.59 1.02
N LEU A 175 5.61 0.09 1.74
CA LEU A 175 5.72 0.34 3.18
C LEU A 175 5.71 1.84 3.49
N TRP A 176 6.52 2.61 2.78
CA TRP A 176 6.61 4.05 3.01
C TRP A 176 5.35 4.80 2.62
N GLU A 177 4.70 4.45 1.49
CA GLU A 177 3.39 5.01 1.14
C GLU A 177 2.33 4.72 2.23
N MET A 178 2.32 3.51 2.81
CA MET A 178 1.42 3.17 3.90
C MET A 178 1.76 3.92 5.19
N MET A 179 3.05 4.09 5.53
CA MET A 179 3.47 4.85 6.72
C MET A 179 3.12 6.33 6.61
N ASP A 180 3.34 6.93 5.44
CA ASP A 180 2.96 8.33 5.18
C ASP A 180 1.43 8.51 5.23
N ALA A 181 0.69 7.58 4.64
CA ALA A 181 -0.77 7.59 4.69
C ALA A 181 -1.31 7.39 6.11
N LEU A 182 -0.65 6.52 6.91
CA LEU A 182 -0.99 6.32 8.32
C LEU A 182 -0.80 7.61 9.12
N ALA A 183 0.36 8.28 8.98
CA ALA A 183 0.63 9.53 9.66
C ALA A 183 -0.44 10.59 9.34
N ASN A 184 -0.81 10.76 8.06
CA ASN A 184 -1.86 11.69 7.65
C ASN A 184 -3.23 11.33 8.26
N ARG A 185 -3.59 10.03 8.35
CA ARG A 185 -4.85 9.58 8.94
C ARG A 185 -4.90 9.83 10.45
N LEU A 186 -3.78 9.64 11.14
CA LEU A 186 -3.70 9.87 12.58
C LEU A 186 -3.78 11.36 12.93
N ASP A 187 -3.25 12.25 12.06
CA ASP A 187 -3.35 13.70 12.20
C ASP A 187 -4.80 14.21 11.99
N ASP A 188 -5.54 13.59 11.07
CA ASP A 188 -6.94 13.95 10.75
C ASP A 188 -7.95 13.43 11.80
N SER A 189 -7.55 12.60 12.76
CA SER A 189 -8.42 11.91 13.74
C SER A 189 -8.57 12.65 15.07
N GLU A 190 -8.36 13.98 15.12
CA GLU A 190 -8.60 14.84 16.28
C GLU A 190 -10.07 15.25 16.47
#